data_afd1f4eca0569505ed6acb82063f8b84
#
_entry.id   afd1f4eca0569505ed6acb82063f8b84
#
_cell.length_a   1.000
_cell.length_b   1.000
_cell.length_c   1.000
_cell.angle_alpha   90.00
_cell.angle_beta   90.00
_cell.angle_gamma   90.00
#
_symmetry.space_group_name_H-M   'P 1'
#
loop_
_entity.id
_entity.type
_entity.pdbx_description
1 polymer ?
#
loop_
_entity_poly.entity_id
_entity_poly.type
_entity_poly.pdbx_seq_one_letter_code
_entity_poly.pdbx_strand_id
1 'polypeptide(L)'
;MPEIFINGQAIEARDDQTVMEVAREHGHFIPYFCWHPRLSVVGNCRMCLVEVEGRGLDIACNMPVAKGMQVFTNSEEVQAHRKAILQFITLNHPVDCGICDKAGECTLQDYHYTYNGEASLSLDDKVRSTKYYNLSNRILLDNERCILCLRCTRFTHEVSKSMALGVERRGDVSNIRPVEDRPLGEDPYSDNIVDLCPVGALQSRQFL
;
A
#
# COMPACT_ATOMS: atom_id res chain seq x y z
N MET A 1 -5.42 29.23 -6.48
CA MET A 1 -4.75 28.29 -5.57
C MET A 1 -5.55 28.29 -4.26
N PRO A 2 -6.17 27.20 -3.88
CA PRO A 2 -6.87 27.11 -2.61
C PRO A 2 -5.89 27.08 -1.43
N GLU A 3 -6.23 27.78 -0.36
CA GLU A 3 -5.60 27.63 0.93
C GLU A 3 -6.32 26.51 1.69
N ILE A 4 -5.57 25.54 2.23
CA ILE A 4 -6.07 24.48 3.09
C ILE A 4 -5.29 24.47 4.41
N PHE A 5 -5.81 23.82 5.42
CA PHE A 5 -5.15 23.71 6.72
C PHE A 5 -4.89 22.24 7.03
N ILE A 6 -3.62 21.89 7.26
CA ILE A 6 -3.24 20.55 7.69
C ILE A 6 -2.72 20.65 9.12
N ASN A 7 -3.41 20.03 10.06
CA ASN A 7 -3.12 20.11 11.50
C ASN A 7 -2.99 21.55 12.01
N GLY A 8 -3.82 22.47 11.49
CA GLY A 8 -3.83 23.88 11.84
C GLY A 8 -2.80 24.75 11.10
N GLN A 9 -1.91 24.17 10.30
CA GLN A 9 -0.97 24.91 9.46
C GLN A 9 -1.64 25.30 8.14
N ALA A 10 -1.68 26.59 7.81
CA ALA A 10 -2.16 27.09 6.53
C ALA A 10 -1.17 26.76 5.40
N ILE A 11 -1.65 26.22 4.32
CA ILE A 11 -0.86 25.78 3.16
C ILE A 11 -1.55 26.18 1.87
N GLU A 12 -0.84 26.83 0.98
CA GLU A 12 -1.31 27.07 -0.39
C GLU A 12 -1.11 25.82 -1.24
N ALA A 13 -2.18 25.36 -1.88
CA ALA A 13 -2.16 24.17 -2.74
C ALA A 13 -2.51 24.54 -4.19
N ARG A 14 -2.15 23.69 -5.13
CA ARG A 14 -2.63 23.80 -6.51
C ARG A 14 -4.01 23.15 -6.65
N ASP A 15 -4.84 23.64 -7.55
CA ASP A 15 -6.22 23.14 -7.76
C ASP A 15 -6.28 21.66 -8.21
N ASP A 16 -5.19 21.16 -8.79
CA ASP A 16 -5.06 19.79 -9.32
C ASP A 16 -4.51 18.77 -8.32
N GLN A 17 -4.15 19.21 -7.10
CA GLN A 17 -3.55 18.35 -6.08
C GLN A 17 -4.58 17.59 -5.24
N THR A 18 -4.15 16.44 -4.74
CA THR A 18 -4.81 15.74 -3.64
C THR A 18 -4.24 16.17 -2.29
N VAL A 19 -5.00 15.92 -1.21
CA VAL A 19 -4.53 16.16 0.17
C VAL A 19 -3.22 15.41 0.46
N MET A 20 -3.06 14.18 -0.08
CA MET A 20 -1.84 13.38 0.07
C MET A 20 -0.63 14.08 -0.56
N GLU A 21 -0.77 14.65 -1.74
CA GLU A 21 0.31 15.32 -2.45
C GLU A 21 0.73 16.60 -1.73
N VAL A 22 -0.24 17.41 -1.31
CA VAL A 22 0.04 18.63 -0.53
C VAL A 22 0.70 18.29 0.80
N ALA A 23 0.16 17.33 1.54
CA ALA A 23 0.74 16.88 2.81
C ALA A 23 2.21 16.46 2.64
N ARG A 24 2.50 15.68 1.62
CA ARG A 24 3.86 15.19 1.33
C ARG A 24 4.82 16.33 0.94
N GLU A 25 4.39 17.26 0.09
CA GLU A 25 5.21 18.41 -0.32
C GLU A 25 5.57 19.33 0.86
N HIS A 26 4.70 19.40 1.86
CA HIS A 26 4.89 20.25 3.04
C HIS A 26 5.35 19.50 4.31
N GLY A 27 5.80 18.26 4.17
CA GLY A 27 6.41 17.50 5.28
C GLY A 27 5.43 16.89 6.27
N HIS A 28 4.13 16.90 5.98
CA HIS A 28 3.11 16.20 6.77
C HIS A 28 3.01 14.74 6.34
N PHE A 29 3.45 13.83 7.21
CA PHE A 29 3.42 12.41 6.90
C PHE A 29 2.00 11.84 7.05
N ILE A 30 1.51 11.20 5.99
CA ILE A 30 0.29 10.39 5.98
C ILE A 30 0.67 8.98 5.53
N PRO A 31 0.43 7.93 6.33
CA PRO A 31 0.83 6.56 5.98
C PRO A 31 0.01 6.00 4.81
N TYR A 32 0.62 5.14 3.99
CA TYR A 32 -0.02 4.55 2.82
C TYR A 32 0.64 3.23 2.40
N PHE A 33 -0.14 2.32 1.78
CA PHE A 33 0.40 1.14 1.11
C PHE A 33 0.19 1.21 -0.40
N CYS A 34 -1.04 1.43 -0.85
CA CYS A 34 -1.37 1.35 -2.27
C CYS A 34 -0.95 2.59 -3.07
N TRP A 35 -0.94 3.77 -2.48
CA TRP A 35 -0.56 4.99 -3.17
C TRP A 35 0.92 5.01 -3.55
N HIS A 36 1.22 5.58 -4.72
CA HIS A 36 2.58 5.82 -5.17
C HIS A 36 2.57 7.05 -6.10
N PRO A 37 3.54 7.99 -5.99
CA PRO A 37 3.51 9.28 -6.71
C PRO A 37 3.60 9.16 -8.23
N ARG A 38 3.94 8.00 -8.75
CA ARG A 38 4.11 7.72 -10.19
C ARG A 38 3.10 6.72 -10.75
N LEU A 39 2.10 6.34 -9.97
CA LEU A 39 1.06 5.39 -10.38
C LEU A 39 -0.32 5.98 -10.12
N SER A 40 -1.31 5.55 -10.89
CA SER A 40 -2.70 5.94 -10.68
C SER A 40 -3.17 5.62 -9.26
N VAL A 41 -4.16 6.35 -8.78
CA VAL A 41 -4.74 6.12 -7.46
C VAL A 41 -5.76 5.00 -7.52
N VAL A 42 -5.63 4.00 -6.63
CA VAL A 42 -6.59 2.90 -6.49
C VAL A 42 -7.43 2.98 -5.21
N GLY A 43 -6.91 3.64 -4.16
CA GLY A 43 -7.64 3.94 -2.93
C GLY A 43 -8.09 2.73 -2.10
N ASN A 44 -7.51 1.53 -2.31
CA ASN A 44 -8.00 0.29 -1.72
C ASN A 44 -7.49 -0.02 -0.31
N CYS A 45 -6.27 0.42 0.07
CA CYS A 45 -5.68 0.06 1.35
C CYS A 45 -6.24 0.82 2.55
N ARG A 46 -6.86 1.96 2.34
CA ARG A 46 -7.45 2.85 3.34
C ARG A 46 -6.48 3.39 4.41
N MET A 47 -5.21 3.06 4.36
CA MET A 47 -4.23 3.47 5.38
C MET A 47 -4.03 5.00 5.44
N CYS A 48 -4.31 5.70 4.33
CA CYS A 48 -4.20 7.16 4.23
C CYS A 48 -5.44 7.94 4.69
N LEU A 49 -6.27 7.34 5.55
CA LEU A 49 -7.39 8.06 6.16
C LEU A 49 -6.90 9.29 6.92
N VAL A 50 -7.64 10.37 6.75
CA VAL A 50 -7.53 11.64 7.47
C VAL A 50 -8.93 12.09 7.88
N GLU A 51 -9.03 12.89 8.91
CA GLU A 51 -10.28 13.52 9.29
C GLU A 51 -10.38 14.91 8.63
N VAL A 52 -11.54 15.22 8.08
CA VAL A 52 -11.84 16.51 7.47
C VAL A 52 -13.00 17.15 8.20
N GLU A 53 -12.82 18.37 8.69
CA GLU A 53 -13.86 19.11 9.42
C GLU A 53 -15.15 19.18 8.61
N GLY A 54 -16.27 18.82 9.25
CA GLY A 54 -17.61 18.82 8.65
C GLY A 54 -17.89 17.68 7.65
N ARG A 55 -16.89 16.83 7.33
CA ARG A 55 -17.01 15.71 6.39
C ARG A 55 -16.72 14.34 7.03
N GLY A 56 -15.91 14.31 8.11
CA GLY A 56 -15.46 13.08 8.74
C GLY A 56 -14.26 12.45 8.05
N LEU A 57 -14.12 11.12 8.18
CA LEU A 57 -12.98 10.38 7.63
C LEU A 57 -13.06 10.18 6.11
N ASP A 58 -11.95 10.48 5.43
CA ASP A 58 -11.81 10.21 3.99
C ASP A 58 -10.34 9.89 3.63
N ILE A 59 -10.10 9.33 2.44
CA ILE A 59 -8.77 8.93 1.97
C ILE A 59 -8.02 10.09 1.32
N ALA A 60 -6.93 10.51 1.92
CA ALA A 60 -6.12 11.63 1.42
C ALA A 60 -5.58 11.43 0.00
N CYS A 61 -5.30 10.19 -0.41
CA CYS A 61 -4.70 9.90 -1.71
C CYS A 61 -5.63 10.16 -2.92
N ASN A 62 -6.94 10.24 -2.71
CA ASN A 62 -7.93 10.48 -3.78
C ASN A 62 -8.81 11.70 -3.49
N MET A 63 -8.49 12.47 -2.47
CA MET A 63 -9.27 13.64 -2.08
C MET A 63 -8.68 14.90 -2.69
N PRO A 64 -9.36 15.53 -3.66
CA PRO A 64 -8.92 16.82 -4.19
C PRO A 64 -9.01 17.90 -3.09
N VAL A 65 -8.08 18.82 -3.11
CA VAL A 65 -8.08 19.96 -2.19
C VAL A 65 -9.24 20.91 -2.46
N ALA A 66 -9.76 21.56 -1.42
CA ALA A 66 -10.78 22.58 -1.54
C ALA A 66 -10.45 23.75 -0.61
N LYS A 67 -10.80 24.98 -1.04
CA LYS A 67 -10.51 26.20 -0.26
C LYS A 67 -11.11 26.14 1.14
N GLY A 68 -10.31 26.44 2.13
CA GLY A 68 -10.68 26.45 3.55
C GLY A 68 -10.78 25.06 4.20
N MET A 69 -10.42 24.00 3.49
CA MET A 69 -10.46 22.62 4.01
C MET A 69 -9.57 22.49 5.24
N GLN A 70 -10.12 21.97 6.34
CA GLN A 70 -9.40 21.64 7.56
C GLN A 70 -9.16 20.15 7.62
N VAL A 71 -7.90 19.72 7.64
CA VAL A 71 -7.49 18.31 7.59
C VAL A 71 -6.69 17.96 8.84
N PHE A 72 -7.09 16.91 9.55
CA PHE A 72 -6.39 16.36 10.70
C PHE A 72 -5.80 15.01 10.35
N THR A 73 -4.48 14.91 10.36
CA THR A 73 -3.79 13.69 9.92
C THR A 73 -3.58 12.69 11.04
N ASN A 74 -3.85 13.05 12.29
CA ASN A 74 -3.49 12.24 13.46
C ASN A 74 -4.47 12.36 14.64
N SER A 75 -5.77 12.59 14.38
CA SER A 75 -6.80 12.56 15.41
C SER A 75 -6.96 11.16 16.02
N GLU A 76 -7.59 11.06 17.19
CA GLU A 76 -7.85 9.77 17.84
C GLU A 76 -8.65 8.83 16.95
N GLU A 77 -9.62 9.35 16.21
CA GLU A 77 -10.42 8.58 15.27
C GLU A 77 -9.58 8.05 14.10
N VAL A 78 -8.71 8.87 13.52
CA VAL A 78 -7.75 8.46 12.48
C VAL A 78 -6.82 7.36 12.98
N GLN A 79 -6.30 7.48 14.18
CA GLN A 79 -5.41 6.47 14.77
C GLN A 79 -6.15 5.15 15.03
N ALA A 80 -7.36 5.19 15.57
CA ALA A 80 -8.19 4.00 15.80
C ALA A 80 -8.47 3.24 14.51
N HIS A 81 -8.76 3.96 13.42
CA HIS A 81 -9.00 3.35 12.11
C HIS A 81 -7.73 2.77 11.49
N ARG A 82 -6.57 3.43 11.62
CA ARG A 82 -5.28 2.87 11.17
C ARG A 82 -4.93 1.59 11.91
N LYS A 83 -5.16 1.56 13.21
CA LYS A 83 -5.00 0.35 14.02
C LYS A 83 -5.89 -0.78 13.50
N ALA A 84 -7.18 -0.51 13.28
CA ALA A 84 -8.12 -1.50 12.74
C ALA A 84 -7.70 -2.02 11.36
N ILE A 85 -7.26 -1.15 10.45
CA ILE A 85 -6.76 -1.53 9.12
C ILE A 85 -5.55 -2.46 9.24
N LEU A 86 -4.60 -2.15 10.10
CA LEU A 86 -3.44 -3.01 10.32
C LEU A 86 -3.82 -4.36 10.92
N GLN A 87 -4.80 -4.37 11.83
CA GLN A 87 -5.35 -5.61 12.37
C GLN A 87 -5.97 -6.48 11.25
N PHE A 88 -6.76 -5.89 10.34
CA PHE A 88 -7.31 -6.61 9.19
C PHE A 88 -6.21 -7.17 8.27
N ILE A 89 -5.18 -6.38 7.98
CA ILE A 89 -4.06 -6.85 7.16
C ILE A 89 -3.33 -8.01 7.85
N THR A 90 -3.10 -7.93 9.15
CA THR A 90 -2.35 -8.94 9.91
C THR A 90 -3.17 -10.19 10.23
N LEU A 91 -4.49 -10.20 10.02
CA LEU A 91 -5.30 -11.42 10.18
C LEU A 91 -4.72 -12.60 9.38
N ASN A 92 -4.39 -12.38 8.11
CA ASN A 92 -3.87 -13.43 7.24
C ASN A 92 -2.37 -13.29 6.92
N HIS A 93 -1.77 -12.11 7.10
CA HIS A 93 -0.34 -11.92 6.85
C HIS A 93 0.50 -12.85 7.74
N PRO A 94 1.46 -13.63 7.19
CA PRO A 94 2.27 -14.54 7.99
C PRO A 94 3.22 -13.77 8.91
N VAL A 95 3.43 -14.29 10.11
CA VAL A 95 4.40 -13.72 11.07
C VAL A 95 5.74 -14.45 10.89
N ASP A 96 6.30 -14.35 9.71
CA ASP A 96 7.57 -14.98 9.32
C ASP A 96 8.69 -13.96 9.05
N CYS A 97 8.65 -12.82 9.74
CA CYS A 97 9.59 -11.72 9.56
C CYS A 97 11.06 -12.15 9.72
N GLY A 98 11.35 -13.13 10.57
CA GLY A 98 12.71 -13.63 10.79
C GLY A 98 13.35 -14.32 9.58
N ILE A 99 12.54 -14.71 8.60
CA ILE A 99 12.99 -15.34 7.33
C ILE A 99 12.53 -14.54 6.10
N CYS A 100 12.10 -13.30 6.29
CA CYS A 100 11.63 -12.42 5.23
C CYS A 100 12.72 -11.43 4.85
N ASP A 101 13.12 -11.40 3.58
CA ASP A 101 14.17 -10.49 3.08
C ASP A 101 13.81 -9.01 3.28
N LYS A 102 12.52 -8.67 3.42
CA LYS A 102 12.06 -7.30 3.66
C LYS A 102 12.12 -6.88 5.13
N ALA A 103 12.54 -7.77 6.04
CA ALA A 103 12.65 -7.44 7.47
C ALA A 103 13.62 -6.26 7.70
N GLY A 104 13.18 -5.27 8.47
CA GLY A 104 13.95 -4.04 8.73
C GLY A 104 13.71 -2.90 7.74
N GLU A 105 13.11 -3.17 6.58
CA GLU A 105 12.70 -2.16 5.57
C GLU A 105 11.25 -2.39 5.06
N CYS A 106 10.44 -3.06 5.87
CA CYS A 106 9.07 -3.41 5.55
C CYS A 106 8.09 -2.34 6.05
N THR A 107 7.40 -1.67 5.13
CA THR A 107 6.41 -0.65 5.48
C THR A 107 5.29 -1.19 6.41
N LEU A 108 4.88 -2.46 6.24
CA LEU A 108 3.88 -3.06 7.13
C LEU A 108 4.43 -3.23 8.55
N GLN A 109 5.68 -3.64 8.68
CA GLN A 109 6.35 -3.80 9.97
C GLN A 109 6.47 -2.46 10.70
N ASP A 110 6.91 -1.40 10.01
CA ASP A 110 7.03 -0.06 10.57
C ASP A 110 5.67 0.48 11.05
N TYR A 111 4.63 0.33 10.22
CA TYR A 111 3.28 0.79 10.60
C TYR A 111 2.67 -0.06 11.71
N HIS A 112 2.97 -1.36 11.75
CA HIS A 112 2.53 -2.21 12.85
C HIS A 112 3.10 -1.72 14.19
N TYR A 113 4.39 -1.43 14.25
CA TYR A 113 5.01 -0.88 15.48
C TYR A 113 4.49 0.52 15.81
N THR A 114 4.22 1.35 14.82
CA THR A 114 3.80 2.73 15.04
C THR A 114 2.33 2.84 15.50
N TYR A 115 1.42 2.06 14.90
CA TYR A 115 -0.03 2.28 15.06
C TYR A 115 -0.77 1.12 15.72
N ASN A 116 -0.24 -0.09 15.70
CA ASN A 116 -0.93 -1.26 16.24
C ASN A 116 -0.23 -1.80 17.48
N GLY A 117 1.00 -2.30 17.35
CA GLY A 117 1.81 -2.85 18.45
C GLY A 117 1.24 -4.09 19.15
N GLU A 118 0.13 -4.65 18.65
CA GLU A 118 -0.59 -5.76 19.29
C GLU A 118 -0.50 -7.03 18.42
N ALA A 119 -0.66 -8.19 19.06
CA ALA A 119 -0.76 -9.46 18.35
C ALA A 119 -1.99 -9.50 17.42
N SER A 120 -1.97 -10.38 16.43
CA SER A 120 -3.13 -10.64 15.56
C SER A 120 -4.34 -11.04 16.39
N LEU A 121 -5.50 -10.47 16.06
CA LEU A 121 -6.80 -10.83 16.68
C LEU A 121 -7.38 -12.13 16.12
N SER A 122 -6.75 -12.75 15.12
CA SER A 122 -7.25 -14.00 14.56
C SER A 122 -7.18 -15.13 15.59
N LEU A 123 -8.31 -15.78 15.80
CA LEU A 123 -8.43 -17.03 16.58
C LEU A 123 -8.37 -18.26 15.67
N ASP A 124 -8.58 -18.07 14.37
CA ASP A 124 -8.57 -19.11 13.36
C ASP A 124 -7.22 -19.20 12.66
N ASP A 125 -6.98 -20.30 11.98
CA ASP A 125 -5.82 -20.47 11.11
C ASP A 125 -5.83 -19.44 9.97
N LYS A 126 -4.65 -18.88 9.68
CA LYS A 126 -4.50 -17.93 8.56
C LYS A 126 -4.80 -18.61 7.23
N VAL A 127 -5.48 -17.88 6.34
CA VAL A 127 -5.73 -18.35 4.97
C VAL A 127 -4.38 -18.59 4.28
N ARG A 128 -4.22 -19.81 3.75
CA ARG A 128 -3.01 -20.21 3.05
C ARG A 128 -3.10 -19.92 1.56
N SER A 129 -1.98 -19.51 0.99
CA SER A 129 -1.84 -19.22 -0.43
C SER A 129 -0.50 -19.77 -0.96
N THR A 130 -0.23 -19.56 -2.24
CA THR A 130 1.02 -20.01 -2.85
C THR A 130 2.18 -19.17 -2.31
N LYS A 131 3.12 -19.84 -1.63
CA LYS A 131 4.21 -19.18 -0.94
C LYS A 131 5.40 -18.87 -1.86
N TYR A 132 5.77 -19.78 -2.74
CA TYR A 132 6.92 -19.62 -3.64
C TYR A 132 6.48 -19.77 -5.09
N TYR A 133 5.91 -18.70 -5.64
CA TYR A 133 5.51 -18.69 -7.05
C TYR A 133 6.58 -18.00 -7.89
N ASN A 134 7.13 -18.73 -8.86
CA ASN A 134 8.11 -18.17 -9.79
C ASN A 134 7.43 -17.25 -10.80
N LEU A 135 7.55 -15.93 -10.65
CA LEU A 135 7.11 -14.97 -11.66
C LEU A 135 8.09 -14.89 -12.84
N SER A 136 9.37 -15.09 -12.59
CA SER A 136 10.43 -15.17 -13.58
C SER A 136 11.63 -15.92 -13.00
N ASN A 137 12.69 -16.06 -13.79
CA ASN A 137 13.97 -16.59 -13.31
C ASN A 137 14.66 -15.70 -12.26
N ARG A 138 14.22 -14.46 -12.07
CA ARG A 138 14.78 -13.48 -11.14
C ARG A 138 13.86 -13.09 -9.99
N ILE A 139 12.55 -13.31 -10.12
CA ILE A 139 11.54 -12.81 -9.16
C ILE A 139 10.69 -13.94 -8.63
N LEU A 140 10.60 -14.02 -7.31
CA LEU A 140 9.64 -14.85 -6.58
C LEU A 140 8.50 -13.99 -6.03
N LEU A 141 7.32 -14.59 -5.97
CA LEU A 141 6.14 -14.05 -5.32
C LEU A 141 5.70 -14.95 -4.18
N ASP A 142 5.61 -14.40 -2.98
CA ASP A 142 4.94 -14.99 -1.83
C ASP A 142 3.56 -14.33 -1.67
N ASN A 143 2.52 -15.03 -2.10
CA ASN A 143 1.15 -14.49 -2.00
C ASN A 143 0.64 -14.43 -0.56
N GLU A 144 1.17 -15.20 0.38
CA GLU A 144 0.81 -15.08 1.80
C GLU A 144 1.26 -13.74 2.39
N ARG A 145 2.39 -13.20 1.91
CA ARG A 145 2.90 -11.88 2.32
C ARG A 145 2.26 -10.72 1.56
N CYS A 146 1.53 -11.02 0.49
CA CYS A 146 0.91 -9.97 -0.34
C CYS A 146 -0.26 -9.31 0.37
N ILE A 147 -0.23 -7.97 0.48
CA ILE A 147 -1.31 -7.16 1.05
C ILE A 147 -2.25 -6.57 -0.02
N LEU A 148 -2.18 -7.06 -1.24
CA LEU A 148 -3.02 -6.64 -2.38
C LEU A 148 -3.04 -5.11 -2.62
N CYS A 149 -1.90 -4.46 -2.45
CA CYS A 149 -1.77 -3.01 -2.68
C CYS A 149 -1.83 -2.62 -4.17
N LEU A 150 -1.70 -3.58 -5.06
CA LEU A 150 -1.78 -3.45 -6.51
C LEU A 150 -0.73 -2.51 -7.15
N ARG A 151 0.38 -2.22 -6.49
CA ARG A 151 1.43 -1.42 -7.10
C ARG A 151 2.10 -2.15 -8.27
N CYS A 152 2.40 -3.43 -8.11
CA CYS A 152 3.03 -4.24 -9.17
C CYS A 152 2.14 -4.40 -10.40
N THR A 153 0.84 -4.62 -10.23
CA THR A 153 -0.10 -4.71 -11.36
C THR A 153 -0.20 -3.38 -12.10
N ARG A 154 -0.37 -2.27 -11.37
CA ARG A 154 -0.39 -0.93 -11.99
C ARG A 154 0.93 -0.59 -12.67
N PHE A 155 2.05 -0.96 -12.09
CA PHE A 155 3.36 -0.77 -12.73
C PHE A 155 3.43 -1.47 -14.09
N THR A 156 3.01 -2.74 -14.16
CA THR A 156 3.02 -3.48 -15.43
C THR A 156 2.02 -2.92 -16.45
N HIS A 157 0.93 -2.29 -16.00
CA HIS A 157 -0.06 -1.66 -16.87
C HIS A 157 0.34 -0.24 -17.31
N GLU A 158 0.85 0.57 -16.40
CA GLU A 158 1.01 2.01 -16.61
C GLU A 158 2.43 2.40 -17.03
N VAL A 159 3.45 1.72 -16.50
CA VAL A 159 4.85 2.05 -16.71
C VAL A 159 5.49 1.16 -17.76
N SER A 160 5.57 -0.14 -17.52
CA SER A 160 6.20 -1.07 -18.47
C SER A 160 5.29 -1.42 -19.65
N LYS A 161 3.98 -1.21 -19.55
CA LYS A 161 2.97 -1.53 -20.59
C LYS A 161 2.89 -3.03 -20.96
N SER A 162 3.55 -3.88 -20.19
CA SER A 162 3.56 -5.32 -20.44
C SER A 162 2.23 -5.99 -20.11
N MET A 163 1.43 -5.40 -19.21
CA MET A 163 0.19 -5.99 -18.68
C MET A 163 0.39 -7.40 -18.11
N ALA A 164 1.61 -7.68 -17.62
CA ALA A 164 2.01 -9.03 -17.25
C ALA A 164 1.38 -9.53 -15.95
N LEU A 165 0.93 -8.64 -15.05
CA LEU A 165 0.36 -9.01 -13.77
C LEU A 165 -1.09 -8.55 -13.61
N GLY A 166 -1.90 -9.43 -13.02
CA GLY A 166 -3.29 -9.16 -12.67
C GLY A 166 -3.67 -9.75 -11.30
N VAL A 167 -4.92 -9.58 -10.92
CA VAL A 167 -5.51 -10.21 -9.74
C VAL A 167 -6.33 -11.41 -10.19
N GLU A 168 -6.01 -12.58 -9.68
CA GLU A 168 -6.79 -13.80 -9.84
C GLU A 168 -7.68 -14.01 -8.62
N ARG A 169 -8.91 -14.51 -8.82
CA ARG A 169 -9.92 -14.78 -7.79
C ARG A 169 -10.42 -13.49 -7.12
N ARG A 170 -11.11 -13.63 -5.99
CA ARG A 170 -11.71 -12.51 -5.25
C ARG A 170 -11.89 -12.88 -3.78
N GLY A 171 -12.11 -11.86 -2.94
CA GLY A 171 -12.23 -12.01 -1.49
C GLY A 171 -10.90 -12.39 -0.85
N ASP A 172 -10.95 -13.24 0.15
CA ASP A 172 -9.81 -13.71 0.96
C ASP A 172 -8.82 -14.61 0.20
N VAL A 173 -9.25 -15.15 -0.94
CA VAL A 173 -8.42 -15.99 -1.83
C VAL A 173 -7.84 -15.23 -3.02
N SER A 174 -7.93 -13.90 -3.03
CA SER A 174 -7.35 -13.06 -4.08
C SER A 174 -5.82 -13.18 -4.10
N ASN A 175 -5.25 -13.35 -5.29
CA ASN A 175 -3.81 -13.51 -5.48
C ASN A 175 -3.33 -12.67 -6.68
N ILE A 176 -2.07 -12.25 -6.63
CA ILE A 176 -1.40 -11.70 -7.81
C ILE A 176 -0.92 -12.85 -8.67
N ARG A 177 -1.17 -12.76 -9.99
CA ARG A 177 -0.80 -13.78 -10.97
C ARG A 177 -0.38 -13.16 -12.30
N PRO A 178 0.42 -13.88 -13.11
CA PRO A 178 0.61 -13.54 -14.51
C PRO A 178 -0.72 -13.57 -15.26
N VAL A 179 -0.88 -12.65 -16.20
CA VAL A 179 -2.04 -12.59 -17.09
C VAL A 179 -1.73 -13.43 -18.35
N GLU A 180 -2.58 -14.41 -18.65
CA GLU A 180 -2.47 -15.25 -19.86
C GLU A 180 -1.08 -15.86 -20.07
N ASP A 181 -0.46 -16.33 -18.98
CA ASP A 181 0.90 -16.92 -19.00
C ASP A 181 1.98 -15.99 -19.60
N ARG A 182 1.73 -14.69 -19.67
CA ARG A 182 2.73 -13.73 -20.16
C ARG A 182 3.96 -13.75 -19.24
N PRO A 183 5.14 -14.07 -19.76
CA PRO A 183 6.33 -14.18 -18.94
C PRO A 183 6.77 -12.79 -18.47
N LEU A 184 6.70 -12.53 -17.17
CA LEU A 184 7.22 -11.31 -16.58
C LEU A 184 8.72 -11.11 -16.90
N GLY A 185 9.45 -12.21 -17.13
CA GLY A 185 10.88 -12.16 -17.45
C GLY A 185 11.23 -11.51 -18.80
N GLU A 186 10.26 -11.32 -19.69
CA GLU A 186 10.45 -10.58 -20.95
C GLU A 186 10.26 -9.06 -20.78
N ASP A 187 9.67 -8.61 -19.67
CA ASP A 187 9.55 -7.20 -19.34
C ASP A 187 10.90 -6.67 -18.82
N PRO A 188 11.57 -5.76 -19.55
CA PRO A 188 12.89 -5.23 -19.15
C PRO A 188 12.86 -4.43 -17.85
N TYR A 189 11.67 -3.98 -17.41
CA TYR A 189 11.47 -3.22 -16.19
C TYR A 189 10.96 -4.07 -15.02
N SER A 190 10.79 -5.37 -15.22
CA SER A 190 10.12 -6.25 -14.24
C SER A 190 10.75 -6.22 -12.85
N ASP A 191 12.07 -6.11 -12.76
CA ASP A 191 12.79 -6.18 -11.48
C ASP A 191 12.43 -5.00 -10.54
N ASN A 192 12.01 -3.84 -11.10
CA ASN A 192 11.57 -2.70 -10.29
C ASN A 192 10.34 -2.98 -9.41
N ILE A 193 9.56 -4.04 -9.70
CA ILE A 193 8.41 -4.37 -8.87
C ILE A 193 8.81 -4.88 -7.48
N VAL A 194 10.02 -5.39 -7.32
CA VAL A 194 10.55 -5.83 -6.01
C VAL A 194 10.72 -4.64 -5.08
N ASP A 195 11.36 -3.57 -5.57
CA ASP A 195 11.56 -2.33 -4.80
C ASP A 195 10.24 -1.59 -4.57
N LEU A 196 9.34 -1.68 -5.55
CA LEU A 196 8.02 -1.05 -5.47
C LEU A 196 7.11 -1.71 -4.43
N CYS A 197 7.36 -2.98 -4.09
CA CYS A 197 6.55 -3.73 -3.14
C CYS A 197 6.78 -3.23 -1.71
N PRO A 198 5.73 -2.78 -0.99
CA PRO A 198 5.89 -2.24 0.37
C PRO A 198 6.13 -3.31 1.43
N VAL A 199 6.06 -4.60 1.06
CA VAL A 199 6.22 -5.76 1.94
C VAL A 199 7.08 -6.83 1.27
N GLY A 200 7.39 -7.92 1.95
CA GLY A 200 8.21 -9.02 1.43
C GLY A 200 7.48 -10.01 0.51
N ALA A 201 6.46 -9.56 -0.22
CA ALA A 201 5.73 -10.43 -1.13
C ALA A 201 6.47 -10.66 -2.45
N LEU A 202 7.15 -9.65 -2.98
CA LEU A 202 7.99 -9.76 -4.17
C LEU A 202 9.46 -9.76 -3.73
N GLN A 203 10.19 -10.76 -4.16
CA GLN A 203 11.56 -11.03 -3.72
C GLN A 203 12.48 -11.24 -4.93
N SER A 204 13.70 -10.69 -4.85
CA SER A 204 14.73 -10.99 -5.83
C SER A 204 15.41 -12.32 -5.51
N ARG A 205 15.47 -13.22 -6.48
CA ARG A 205 16.19 -14.51 -6.32
C ARG A 205 17.70 -14.36 -6.15
N GLN A 206 18.24 -13.17 -6.37
CA GLN A 206 19.67 -12.91 -6.14
C GLN A 206 20.00 -12.75 -4.65
N PHE A 207 19.00 -12.51 -3.81
CA PHE A 207 19.15 -12.35 -2.36
C PHE A 207 18.68 -13.58 -1.56
N LEU A 208 18.15 -14.58 -2.24
CA LEU A 208 17.76 -15.88 -1.67
C LEU A 208 18.87 -16.90 -1.89
#